data_1e868894b81fb993ef8976620bd4f18b
#
_entry.id   1e868894b81fb993ef8976620bd4f18b
#
_cell.length_a   1.000
_cell.length_b   1.000
_cell.length_c   1.000
_cell.angle_alpha   90.00
_cell.angle_beta   90.00
_cell.angle_gamma   90.00
#
_symmetry.space_group_name_H-M   'P 1'
#
loop_
_entity.id
_entity.type
_entity.pdbx_description
1 polymer ?
#
loop_
_entity_poly.entity_id
_entity_poly.type
_entity_poly.pdbx_seq_one_letter_code
_entity_poly.pdbx_strand_id
1 'polypeptide(L)' 'LSGDRSREAKIERWIYGPDDGYYTHVRIEGGVVKQIEFVRD' A
#
# COMPACT_ATOMS: atom_id res chain seq x y z
N LEU A 1 4.46 -14.47 -23.14
CA LEU A 1 4.37 -14.29 -22.84
C LEU A 1 4.16 -14.06 -22.25
N SER A 2 3.95 -13.97 -22.16
CA SER A 2 3.76 -13.73 -21.73
C SER A 2 3.57 -13.55 -20.90
N GLY A 3 3.43 -13.53 -20.48
CA GLY A 3 3.37 -13.34 -19.72
C GLY A 3 3.40 -13.10 -18.90
N ASP A 4 3.52 -12.82 -18.74
CA ASP A 4 3.55 -12.59 -17.92
C ASP A 4 3.64 -11.88 -17.27
N ARG A 5 3.52 -11.31 -17.30
CA ARG A 5 3.39 -10.60 -16.73
C ARG A 5 2.76 -10.38 -15.85
N SER A 6 2.56 -10.63 -15.82
CA SER A 6 1.84 -10.59 -14.90
C SER A 6 2.38 -10.44 -13.71
N ARG A 7 3.22 -10.50 -13.60
CA ARG A 7 3.68 -10.29 -12.65
C ARG A 7 3.91 -9.15 -12.44
N GLU A 8 3.36 -8.54 -12.83
CA GLU A 8 3.63 -7.43 -12.59
C GLU A 8 3.51 -7.05 -11.33
N ALA A 9 4.18 -6.20 -10.81
CA ALA A 9 4.11 -5.73 -9.51
C ALA A 9 2.89 -4.89 -9.39
N LYS A 10 1.96 -5.39 -8.72
CA LYS A 10 0.77 -4.63 -8.45
C LYS A 10 1.02 -3.81 -7.20
N ILE A 11 0.93 -2.51 -7.33
CA ILE A 11 1.17 -1.62 -6.21
C ILE A 11 -0.16 -1.06 -5.76
N GLU A 12 -0.47 -1.22 -4.48
CA GLU A 12 -1.68 -0.69 -3.89
C GLU A 12 -1.31 0.21 -2.74
N ARG A 13 -2.09 1.24 -2.57
CA ARG A 13 -1.89 2.15 -1.47
C ARG A 13 -3.22 2.31 -0.75
N TRP A 14 -3.20 2.03 0.53
CA TRP A 14 -4.41 2.09 1.33
C TRP A 14 -4.22 3.17 2.38
N ILE A 15 -5.26 3.96 2.61
CA ILE A 15 -5.21 5.03 3.58
C ILE A 15 -6.36 4.85 4.53
N TYR A 16 -6.03 4.79 5.81
CA TYR A 16 -7.01 4.61 6.86
C TYR A 16 -7.00 5.82 7.78
N GLY A 17 -8.13 6.12 8.34
CA GLY A 17 -8.25 7.17 9.32
C GLY A 17 -8.99 8.36 8.79
N PRO A 18 -8.87 9.50 9.46
CA PRO A 18 -7.93 9.75 10.57
C PRO A 18 -8.36 9.05 11.84
N ASP A 19 -7.36 8.67 12.62
CA ASP A 19 -7.58 8.02 13.89
C ASP A 19 -6.62 8.67 14.87
N ASP A 20 -7.15 9.31 15.91
CA ASP A 20 -6.34 10.04 16.85
C ASP A 20 -5.50 11.11 16.18
N GLY A 21 -6.01 11.69 15.10
CA GLY A 21 -5.31 12.77 14.42
C GLY A 21 -4.25 12.29 13.45
N TYR A 22 -4.24 11.00 13.14
CA TYR A 22 -3.26 10.45 12.20
C TYR A 22 -3.94 9.59 11.17
N TYR A 23 -3.37 9.61 9.96
CA TYR A 23 -3.73 8.68 8.91
C TYR A 23 -2.69 7.59 8.89
N THR A 24 -3.14 6.38 8.58
CA THR A 24 -2.24 5.25 8.37
C THR A 24 -2.16 4.98 6.89
N HIS A 25 -0.97 5.10 6.34
CA HIS A 25 -0.72 4.83 4.93
C HIS A 25 -0.04 3.49 4.82
N VAL A 26 -0.62 2.61 4.04
CA VAL A 26 -0.08 1.26 3.85
C VAL A 26 0.22 1.09 2.37
N ARG A 27 1.44 0.68 2.07
CA ARG A 27 1.82 0.39 0.71
C ARG A 27 2.00 -1.11 0.56
N ILE A 28 1.32 -1.67 -0.42
CA ILE A 28 1.34 -3.10 -0.66
C ILE A 28 1.86 -3.33 -2.06
N GLU A 29 2.83 -4.22 -2.21
CA GLU A 29 3.39 -4.56 -3.50
C GLU A 29 3.32 -6.06 -3.65
N GLY A 30 2.63 -6.50 -4.70
CA GLY A 30 2.51 -7.91 -4.97
C GLY A 30 1.82 -8.68 -3.86
N GLY A 31 0.88 -8.02 -3.17
CA GLY A 31 0.15 -8.66 -2.09
C GLY A 31 0.88 -8.67 -0.77
N VAL A 32 2.02 -8.00 -0.70
CA VAL A 32 2.84 -7.98 0.51
C VAL A 32 2.94 -6.54 1.01
N VAL A 33 2.71 -6.35 2.29
CA VAL A 33 2.85 -5.03 2.89
C VAL A 33 4.33 -4.67 2.94
N LYS A 34 4.68 -3.58 2.29
CA LYS A 34 6.06 -3.15 2.20
C LYS A 34 6.37 -1.98 3.11
N GLN A 35 5.36 -1.18 3.40
CA GLN A 35 5.62 0.00 4.21
C GLN A 35 4.34 0.43 4.91
N ILE A 36 4.47 0.85 6.15
CA ILE A 36 3.38 1.45 6.89
C ILE A 36 3.90 2.76 7.44
N GLU A 37 3.14 3.82 7.22
CA GLU A 37 3.56 5.14 7.63
C GLU A 37 2.41 5.86 8.30
N PHE A 38 2.68 6.58 9.36
CA PHE A 38 1.67 7.36 10.05
C PHE A 38 1.88 8.82 9.71
N VAL A 39 0.85 9.44 9.19
CA VAL A 39 0.92 10.83 8.74
C VAL A 39 -0.06 11.63 9.57
N ARG A 40 0.44 12.71 10.14
CA ARG A 40 -0.40 13.55 10.97
C ARG A 40 -1.40 14.32 10.12
N ASP A 41 -2.62 14.37 10.62
CA ASP A 41 -3.69 15.10 9.96
C ASP A 41 -3.44 16.61 10.01
#